data_c222ae5ebe11a7a1786343e182c8f300
#
_entry.id   c222ae5ebe11a7a1786343e182c8f300
#
_cell.length_a   1.000
_cell.length_b   1.000
_cell.length_c   1.000
_cell.angle_alpha   90.00
_cell.angle_beta   90.00
_cell.angle_gamma   90.00
#
_symmetry.space_group_name_H-M   'P 1'
#
loop_
_entity.id
_entity.type
_entity.pdbx_description
1 polymer ?
#
loop_
_entity_poly.entity_id
_entity_poly.type
_entity_poly.pdbx_seq_one_letter_code
_entity_poly.pdbx_strand_id
1 'polypeptide(L)'
;MYLIVSTLILLFLLISISYKINIVQYEIKSEKIDREMNILFLSDLHSCDYGINQKKLMDKIKSVDCDVILLGGDIVDDKLKPKKAFELLEQLQQLGKKVYYVHGNHEKRIENLDEIDKAIKNYGVQILDNEEEFLSNNIKLIGVDDSSGEILDDYENELDILDDNLNSENFNICLIHKPDYYFKKNLKKFDLMISGHTHGGQWRLPFIFNGIISPGQGLFPKYAGGIYNDDYTLIVSRGLAKEKTVVPRIFNRPEINLIKLTNINNS
;
A
#
# COMPACT_ATOMS: atom_id res chain seq x y z
N MET A 1 13.41 32.36 -29.00
CA MET A 1 12.18 31.59 -28.76
C MET A 1 12.46 30.14 -28.36
N TYR A 2 13.17 29.36 -29.18
CA TYR A 2 13.45 27.94 -28.88
C TYR A 2 14.23 27.72 -27.58
N LEU A 3 15.23 28.56 -27.26
CA LEU A 3 15.97 28.46 -26.00
C LEU A 3 15.07 28.66 -24.77
N ILE A 4 14.16 29.62 -24.82
CA ILE A 4 13.22 29.88 -23.72
C ILE A 4 12.28 28.68 -23.53
N VAL A 5 11.74 28.15 -24.62
CA VAL A 5 10.84 26.99 -24.58
C VAL A 5 11.55 25.76 -24.04
N SER A 6 12.78 25.49 -24.53
CA SER A 6 13.56 24.34 -24.01
C SER A 6 13.91 24.48 -22.51
N THR A 7 14.23 25.71 -22.07
CA THR A 7 14.47 25.97 -20.64
C THR A 7 13.22 25.76 -19.80
N LEU A 8 12.06 26.21 -20.28
CA LEU A 8 10.78 26.00 -19.58
C LEU A 8 10.41 24.51 -19.52
N ILE A 9 10.62 23.75 -20.59
CA ILE A 9 10.40 22.30 -20.60
C ILE A 9 11.36 21.61 -19.61
N LEU A 10 12.63 21.98 -19.60
CA LEU A 10 13.60 21.41 -18.66
C LEU A 10 13.22 21.70 -17.21
N LEU A 11 12.84 22.96 -16.90
CA LEU A 11 12.35 23.34 -15.57
C LEU A 11 11.09 22.56 -15.18
N PHE A 12 10.15 22.43 -16.12
CA PHE A 12 8.95 21.62 -15.89
C PHE A 12 9.29 20.17 -15.55
N LEU A 13 10.18 19.52 -16.31
CA LEU A 13 10.64 18.16 -16.04
C LEU A 13 11.35 18.05 -14.69
N LEU A 14 12.23 18.98 -14.35
CA LEU A 14 12.95 19.01 -13.07
C LEU A 14 12.00 19.14 -11.86
N ILE A 15 10.93 19.93 -12.00
CA ILE A 15 9.92 20.11 -10.96
C ILE A 15 8.99 18.88 -10.88
N SER A 16 8.68 18.28 -12.00
CA SER A 16 7.73 17.17 -12.10
C SER A 16 8.29 15.84 -11.57
N ILE A 17 9.60 15.64 -11.68
CA ILE A 17 10.28 14.42 -11.19
C ILE A 17 10.82 14.67 -9.80
N SER A 18 10.22 14.05 -8.81
CA SER A 18 10.68 14.15 -7.42
C SER A 18 10.48 12.82 -6.69
N TYR A 19 11.55 12.31 -6.11
CA TYR A 19 11.53 11.10 -5.27
C TYR A 19 11.51 11.42 -3.76
N LYS A 20 11.15 12.65 -3.39
CA LYS A 20 10.93 13.00 -1.99
C LYS A 20 9.66 12.32 -1.48
N ILE A 21 9.79 11.49 -0.45
CA ILE A 21 8.69 10.76 0.14
C ILE A 21 7.68 11.74 0.76
N ASN A 22 6.42 11.60 0.37
CA ASN A 22 5.30 12.28 1.00
C ASN A 22 4.73 11.45 2.15
N ILE A 23 4.16 12.11 3.15
CA ILE A 23 3.24 11.51 4.10
C ILE A 23 1.85 11.99 3.69
N VAL A 24 0.97 11.05 3.35
CA VAL A 24 -0.44 11.33 3.03
C VAL A 24 -1.27 10.84 4.19
N GLN A 25 -2.13 11.69 4.73
CA GLN A 25 -2.97 11.36 5.88
C GLN A 25 -4.42 11.19 5.45
N TYR A 26 -5.05 10.15 5.96
CA TYR A 26 -6.47 9.87 5.82
C TYR A 26 -7.09 9.76 7.21
N GLU A 27 -8.32 10.23 7.37
CA GLU A 27 -9.12 10.02 8.56
C GLU A 27 -10.36 9.21 8.19
N ILE A 28 -10.54 8.08 8.86
CA ILE A 28 -11.68 7.18 8.70
C ILE A 28 -12.49 7.21 9.99
N LYS A 29 -13.77 7.54 9.86
CA LYS A 29 -14.68 7.67 10.98
C LYS A 29 -15.76 6.59 10.92
N SER A 30 -15.98 5.88 12.03
CA SER A 30 -17.04 4.88 12.14
C SER A 30 -17.46 4.71 13.60
N GLU A 31 -18.74 4.41 13.82
CA GLU A 31 -19.24 4.03 15.15
C GLU A 31 -18.68 2.67 15.61
N LYS A 32 -18.28 1.81 14.67
CA LYS A 32 -17.68 0.51 14.94
C LYS A 32 -16.26 0.58 15.51
N ILE A 33 -15.58 1.71 15.43
CA ILE A 33 -14.22 1.89 15.94
C ILE A 33 -14.30 2.06 17.45
N ASP A 34 -13.80 1.05 18.19
CA ASP A 34 -13.85 1.02 19.65
C ASP A 34 -12.77 1.89 20.31
N ARG A 35 -11.66 2.16 19.61
CA ARG A 35 -10.60 3.06 20.05
C ARG A 35 -9.93 3.77 18.88
N GLU A 36 -9.43 4.98 19.10
CA GLU A 36 -8.59 5.66 18.12
C GLU A 36 -7.32 4.85 17.85
N MET A 37 -6.94 4.77 16.58
CA MET A 37 -5.76 4.04 16.14
C MET A 37 -5.13 4.71 14.93
N ASN A 38 -3.81 4.83 14.93
CA ASN A 38 -3.02 5.32 13.82
C ASN A 38 -2.35 4.13 13.11
N ILE A 39 -2.70 3.89 11.87
CA ILE A 39 -2.13 2.85 11.01
C ILE A 39 -1.13 3.50 10.06
N LEU A 40 0.11 3.04 10.05
CA LEU A 40 1.09 3.43 9.04
C LEU A 40 1.12 2.37 7.95
N PHE A 41 0.80 2.77 6.71
CA PHE A 41 0.77 1.89 5.56
C PHE A 41 1.89 2.20 4.58
N LEU A 42 2.61 1.15 4.18
CA LEU A 42 3.67 1.16 3.17
C LEU A 42 3.41 0.06 2.14
N SER A 43 3.68 0.33 0.86
CA SER A 43 3.60 -0.66 -0.21
C SER A 43 4.64 -0.38 -1.30
N ASP A 44 4.84 -1.34 -2.20
CA ASP A 44 5.59 -1.17 -3.45
C ASP A 44 6.99 -0.57 -3.25
N LEU A 45 7.75 -1.06 -2.28
CA LEU A 45 9.14 -0.65 -2.09
C LEU A 45 10.03 -1.21 -3.19
N HIS A 46 9.75 -2.43 -3.67
CA HIS A 46 10.52 -3.14 -4.69
C HIS A 46 12.02 -3.16 -4.40
N SER A 47 12.41 -3.40 -3.15
CA SER A 47 13.81 -3.36 -2.73
C SER A 47 14.57 -2.08 -3.10
N CYS A 48 13.88 -0.96 -3.31
CA CYS A 48 14.48 0.33 -3.67
C CYS A 48 15.36 0.90 -2.55
N ASP A 49 16.42 1.59 -2.94
CA ASP A 49 17.38 2.21 -2.02
C ASP A 49 16.95 3.63 -1.62
N TYR A 50 16.66 3.83 -0.35
CA TYR A 50 16.41 5.14 0.28
C TYR A 50 17.57 5.61 1.16
N GLY A 51 18.79 5.15 0.86
CA GLY A 51 20.03 5.47 1.56
C GLY A 51 20.48 4.35 2.51
N ILE A 52 21.57 4.58 3.21
CA ILE A 52 22.15 3.60 4.16
C ILE A 52 21.09 3.28 5.21
N ASN A 53 20.81 1.97 5.41
CA ASN A 53 19.77 1.47 6.33
C ASN A 53 18.42 2.16 6.10
N GLN A 54 18.07 2.42 4.84
CA GLN A 54 16.82 3.07 4.45
C GLN A 54 16.57 4.42 5.14
N LYS A 55 17.64 5.16 5.48
CA LYS A 55 17.59 6.33 6.37
C LYS A 55 16.51 7.35 5.96
N LYS A 56 16.41 7.69 4.66
CA LYS A 56 15.45 8.70 4.20
C LYS A 56 13.99 8.26 4.39
N LEU A 57 13.73 6.96 4.25
CA LEU A 57 12.43 6.36 4.49
C LEU A 57 12.17 6.29 6.00
N MET A 58 13.14 5.82 6.77
CA MET A 58 13.02 5.73 8.23
C MET A 58 12.86 7.08 8.92
N ASP A 59 13.52 8.15 8.42
CA ASP A 59 13.32 9.50 8.93
C ASP A 59 11.85 9.95 8.75
N LYS A 60 11.17 9.50 7.68
CA LYS A 60 9.75 9.75 7.45
C LYS A 60 8.85 8.90 8.35
N ILE A 61 9.14 7.61 8.46
CA ILE A 61 8.41 6.70 9.33
C ILE A 61 8.46 7.19 10.78
N LYS A 62 9.65 7.54 11.28
CA LYS A 62 9.85 8.03 12.65
C LYS A 62 9.25 9.42 12.91
N SER A 63 8.89 10.18 11.87
CA SER A 63 8.27 11.50 12.01
C SER A 63 6.76 11.47 12.22
N VAL A 64 6.15 10.28 12.18
CA VAL A 64 4.73 10.06 12.44
C VAL A 64 4.56 9.12 13.62
N ASP A 65 3.54 9.35 14.43
CA ASP A 65 3.15 8.41 15.48
C ASP A 65 2.15 7.42 14.92
N CYS A 66 2.41 6.11 15.12
CA CYS A 66 1.53 5.04 14.68
C CYS A 66 1.46 3.93 15.73
N ASP A 67 0.35 3.24 15.80
CA ASP A 67 0.12 2.08 16.68
C ASP A 67 0.57 0.78 16.02
N VAL A 68 0.36 0.67 14.70
CA VAL A 68 0.62 -0.53 13.90
C VAL A 68 1.12 -0.13 12.52
N ILE A 69 1.91 -1.03 11.90
CA ILE A 69 2.45 -0.85 10.55
C ILE A 69 1.91 -1.96 9.65
N LEU A 70 1.37 -1.58 8.49
CA LEU A 70 0.90 -2.50 7.47
C LEU A 70 1.81 -2.40 6.24
N LEU A 71 2.23 -3.54 5.73
CA LEU A 71 3.02 -3.69 4.50
C LEU A 71 2.14 -4.35 3.44
N GLY A 72 1.76 -3.58 2.42
CA GLY A 72 0.77 -3.97 1.42
C GLY A 72 1.36 -4.60 0.16
N GLY A 73 2.39 -5.44 0.31
CA GLY A 73 3.00 -6.17 -0.80
C GLY A 73 4.01 -5.38 -1.62
N ASP A 74 4.71 -6.11 -2.49
CA ASP A 74 5.77 -5.61 -3.36
C ASP A 74 6.87 -4.86 -2.57
N ILE A 75 7.17 -5.31 -1.37
CA ILE A 75 8.28 -4.81 -0.54
C ILE A 75 9.58 -5.43 -1.02
N VAL A 76 9.57 -6.75 -1.28
CA VAL A 76 10.67 -7.50 -1.88
C VAL A 76 10.44 -7.60 -3.39
N ASP A 77 11.46 -7.33 -4.18
CA ASP A 77 11.36 -7.39 -5.65
C ASP A 77 11.85 -8.75 -6.17
N ASP A 78 11.21 -9.27 -7.23
CA ASP A 78 11.57 -10.55 -7.87
C ASP A 78 12.88 -10.49 -8.69
N LYS A 79 13.38 -9.29 -9.00
CA LYS A 79 14.55 -9.07 -9.85
C LYS A 79 15.71 -8.40 -9.13
N LEU A 80 15.42 -7.59 -8.09
CA LEU A 80 16.42 -6.95 -7.28
C LEU A 80 16.78 -7.82 -6.07
N LYS A 81 18.01 -7.66 -5.58
CA LYS A 81 18.43 -8.29 -4.34
C LYS A 81 17.57 -7.78 -3.18
N PRO A 82 17.11 -8.66 -2.28
CA PRO A 82 16.20 -8.31 -1.19
C PRO A 82 16.83 -7.46 -0.09
N LYS A 83 18.15 -7.20 -0.18
CA LYS A 83 18.91 -6.51 0.86
C LYS A 83 18.26 -5.23 1.36
N LYS A 84 17.74 -4.39 0.45
CA LYS A 84 17.14 -3.10 0.84
C LYS A 84 15.76 -3.26 1.48
N ALA A 85 15.01 -4.27 1.09
CA ALA A 85 13.78 -4.64 1.78
C ALA A 85 14.11 -5.13 3.20
N PHE A 86 15.09 -6.00 3.36
CA PHE A 86 15.50 -6.50 4.68
C PHE A 86 16.08 -5.40 5.58
N GLU A 87 16.86 -4.44 5.03
CA GLU A 87 17.27 -3.25 5.79
C GLU A 87 16.06 -2.47 6.34
N LEU A 88 14.95 -2.37 5.57
CA LEU A 88 13.71 -1.75 6.08
C LEU A 88 13.12 -2.59 7.22
N LEU A 89 12.94 -3.90 7.03
CA LEU A 89 12.32 -4.78 8.03
C LEU A 89 13.11 -4.78 9.34
N GLU A 90 14.44 -4.82 9.26
CA GLU A 90 15.33 -4.69 10.43
C GLU A 90 15.10 -3.38 11.19
N GLN A 91 14.96 -2.26 10.47
CA GLN A 91 14.70 -0.97 11.08
C GLN A 91 13.28 -0.86 11.66
N LEU A 92 12.28 -1.50 11.03
CA LEU A 92 10.91 -1.54 11.55
C LEU A 92 10.84 -2.36 12.85
N GLN A 93 11.55 -3.47 12.93
CA GLN A 93 11.66 -4.29 14.14
C GLN A 93 12.13 -3.46 15.35
N GLN A 94 13.11 -2.56 15.13
CA GLN A 94 13.65 -1.70 16.19
C GLN A 94 12.63 -0.68 16.74
N LEU A 95 11.52 -0.43 16.01
CA LEU A 95 10.46 0.47 16.49
C LEU A 95 9.57 -0.17 17.57
N GLY A 96 9.62 -1.51 17.72
CA GLY A 96 8.81 -2.24 18.68
C GLY A 96 7.30 -2.19 18.41
N LYS A 97 6.90 -1.88 17.17
CA LYS A 97 5.50 -1.88 16.75
C LYS A 97 5.14 -3.23 16.11
N LYS A 98 3.87 -3.62 16.18
CA LYS A 98 3.38 -4.76 15.38
C LYS A 98 3.46 -4.40 13.90
N VAL A 99 3.95 -5.31 13.09
CA VAL A 99 4.07 -5.16 11.63
C VAL A 99 3.37 -6.34 10.98
N TYR A 100 2.38 -6.04 10.13
CA TYR A 100 1.65 -7.02 9.35
C TYR A 100 1.97 -6.86 7.87
N TYR A 101 1.95 -7.96 7.15
CA TYR A 101 2.40 -8.03 5.75
C TYR A 101 1.46 -8.92 4.94
N VAL A 102 1.14 -8.49 3.72
CA VAL A 102 0.59 -9.36 2.68
C VAL A 102 1.52 -9.36 1.49
N HIS A 103 1.61 -10.47 0.77
CA HIS A 103 2.40 -10.54 -0.44
C HIS A 103 1.76 -9.73 -1.57
N GLY A 104 2.62 -9.19 -2.42
CA GLY A 104 2.25 -8.68 -3.73
C GLY A 104 2.67 -9.63 -4.83
N ASN A 105 2.37 -9.25 -6.06
CA ASN A 105 2.68 -10.10 -7.21
C ASN A 105 4.17 -10.26 -7.49
N HIS A 106 5.03 -9.38 -6.99
CA HIS A 106 6.48 -9.54 -7.13
C HIS A 106 7.02 -10.59 -6.18
N GLU A 107 6.58 -10.63 -4.93
CA GLU A 107 6.96 -11.70 -4.01
C GLU A 107 6.53 -13.07 -4.55
N LYS A 108 5.30 -13.19 -5.07
CA LYS A 108 4.77 -14.46 -5.60
C LYS A 108 5.53 -15.01 -6.83
N ARG A 109 6.37 -14.20 -7.48
CA ARG A 109 7.24 -14.63 -8.59
C ARG A 109 8.62 -15.08 -8.13
N ILE A 110 8.94 -14.95 -6.84
CA ILE A 110 10.24 -15.37 -6.30
C ILE A 110 10.26 -16.89 -6.21
N GLU A 111 11.23 -17.54 -6.86
CA GLU A 111 11.33 -19.01 -6.88
C GLU A 111 11.47 -19.61 -5.47
N ASN A 112 12.19 -18.94 -4.55
CA ASN A 112 12.42 -19.40 -3.19
C ASN A 112 11.64 -18.53 -2.19
N LEU A 113 10.32 -18.36 -2.38
CA LEU A 113 9.47 -17.53 -1.52
C LEU A 113 9.54 -17.95 -0.05
N ASP A 114 9.57 -19.25 0.24
CA ASP A 114 9.68 -19.77 1.60
C ASP A 114 10.92 -19.26 2.37
N GLU A 115 12.04 -19.01 1.68
CA GLU A 115 13.24 -18.44 2.31
C GLU A 115 13.06 -16.96 2.62
N ILE A 116 12.39 -16.24 1.73
CA ILE A 116 12.03 -14.83 1.93
C ILE A 116 11.06 -14.70 3.11
N ASP A 117 10.05 -15.56 3.20
CA ASP A 117 9.07 -15.57 4.28
C ASP A 117 9.70 -15.85 5.63
N LYS A 118 10.62 -16.83 5.68
CA LYS A 118 11.39 -17.09 6.90
C LYS A 118 12.21 -15.85 7.30
N ALA A 119 12.83 -15.17 6.34
CA ALA A 119 13.58 -13.96 6.62
C ALA A 119 12.67 -12.83 7.10
N ILE A 120 11.50 -12.61 6.49
CA ILE A 120 10.50 -11.63 6.91
C ILE A 120 10.05 -11.91 8.36
N LYS A 121 9.68 -13.15 8.66
CA LYS A 121 9.24 -13.58 10.00
C LYS A 121 10.34 -13.42 11.06
N ASN A 122 11.62 -13.60 10.70
CA ASN A 122 12.75 -13.38 11.61
C ASN A 122 12.90 -11.91 12.06
N TYR A 123 12.39 -10.95 11.29
CA TYR A 123 12.28 -9.55 11.69
C TYR A 123 11.04 -9.23 12.53
N GLY A 124 10.28 -10.25 12.98
CA GLY A 124 9.09 -10.06 13.80
C GLY A 124 7.87 -9.56 13.02
N VAL A 125 7.88 -9.71 11.70
CA VAL A 125 6.75 -9.36 10.82
C VAL A 125 5.81 -10.55 10.70
N GLN A 126 4.52 -10.31 10.88
CA GLN A 126 3.47 -11.31 10.70
C GLN A 126 2.91 -11.23 9.27
N ILE A 127 3.04 -12.32 8.51
CA ILE A 127 2.43 -12.46 7.19
C ILE A 127 0.99 -12.90 7.38
N LEU A 128 0.04 -12.19 6.76
CA LEU A 128 -1.42 -12.40 6.90
C LEU A 128 -2.07 -12.89 5.60
N ASP A 129 -1.35 -13.64 4.78
CA ASP A 129 -1.94 -14.18 3.55
C ASP A 129 -3.12 -15.10 3.88
N ASN A 130 -4.34 -14.65 3.59
CA ASN A 130 -5.61 -15.32 3.93
C ASN A 130 -5.77 -15.61 5.43
N GLU A 131 -5.18 -14.75 6.27
CA GLU A 131 -5.27 -14.80 7.72
C GLU A 131 -5.89 -13.52 8.28
N GLU A 132 -6.34 -13.60 9.52
CA GLU A 132 -6.96 -12.47 10.21
C GLU A 132 -6.36 -12.23 11.59
N GLU A 133 -6.40 -10.99 12.04
CA GLU A 133 -5.91 -10.55 13.35
C GLU A 133 -6.80 -9.46 13.92
N PHE A 134 -7.01 -9.45 15.23
CA PHE A 134 -7.64 -8.33 15.91
C PHE A 134 -6.61 -7.28 16.33
N LEU A 135 -6.78 -6.05 15.81
CA LEU A 135 -5.96 -4.90 16.21
C LEU A 135 -6.43 -4.29 17.53
N SER A 136 -7.74 -4.43 17.82
CA SER A 136 -8.39 -4.09 19.09
C SER A 136 -9.58 -5.03 19.31
N ASN A 137 -10.44 -4.75 20.31
CA ASN A 137 -11.60 -5.60 20.54
C ASN A 137 -12.57 -5.65 19.37
N ASN A 138 -12.66 -4.56 18.58
CA ASN A 138 -13.63 -4.43 17.52
C ASN A 138 -13.04 -4.07 16.14
N ILE A 139 -11.74 -3.87 16.05
CA ILE A 139 -11.05 -3.61 14.77
C ILE A 139 -10.37 -4.89 14.31
N LYS A 140 -10.85 -5.45 13.21
CA LYS A 140 -10.35 -6.68 12.61
C LYS A 140 -9.56 -6.37 11.34
N LEU A 141 -8.36 -6.89 11.22
CA LEU A 141 -7.52 -6.84 10.03
C LEU A 141 -7.57 -8.21 9.34
N ILE A 142 -7.88 -8.22 8.07
CA ILE A 142 -7.92 -9.39 7.20
C ILE A 142 -6.89 -9.17 6.10
N GLY A 143 -5.86 -9.98 6.06
CA GLY A 143 -4.90 -10.00 4.97
C GLY A 143 -5.37 -10.94 3.89
N VAL A 144 -5.25 -10.50 2.64
CA VAL A 144 -5.65 -11.29 1.48
C VAL A 144 -4.44 -11.52 0.60
N ASP A 145 -4.15 -12.77 0.32
CA ASP A 145 -3.03 -13.18 -0.53
C ASP A 145 -3.19 -12.68 -1.97
N ASP A 146 -2.13 -12.18 -2.59
CA ASP A 146 -2.10 -11.95 -4.02
C ASP A 146 -1.82 -13.27 -4.74
N SER A 147 -2.86 -14.09 -4.92
CA SER A 147 -2.74 -15.23 -5.81
C SER A 147 -2.35 -14.72 -7.19
N SER A 148 -1.19 -15.13 -7.68
CA SER A 148 -0.56 -14.63 -8.91
C SER A 148 -1.40 -14.82 -10.17
N GLY A 149 -2.55 -14.18 -10.20
CA GLY A 149 -3.22 -13.65 -11.38
C GLY A 149 -3.57 -14.53 -12.55
N GLU A 150 -3.53 -15.85 -12.48
CA GLU A 150 -3.92 -16.70 -13.62
C GLU A 150 -5.38 -17.16 -13.59
N ILE A 151 -6.05 -17.09 -12.43
CA ILE A 151 -7.45 -17.49 -12.32
C ILE A 151 -8.22 -16.45 -11.47
N LEU A 152 -8.71 -15.42 -12.14
CA LEU A 152 -9.53 -14.34 -11.53
C LEU A 152 -10.78 -14.89 -10.83
N ASP A 153 -11.35 -15.98 -11.33
CA ASP A 153 -12.60 -16.57 -10.81
C ASP A 153 -12.42 -17.23 -9.43
N ASP A 154 -11.26 -17.85 -9.14
CA ASP A 154 -10.99 -18.48 -7.84
C ASP A 154 -10.83 -17.40 -6.74
N TYR A 155 -10.19 -16.29 -7.08
CA TYR A 155 -9.96 -15.18 -6.16
C TYR A 155 -11.24 -14.41 -5.80
N GLU A 156 -12.14 -14.31 -6.76
CA GLU A 156 -13.43 -13.70 -6.53
C GLU A 156 -14.26 -14.49 -5.52
N ASN A 157 -14.16 -15.83 -5.57
CA ASN A 157 -14.82 -16.70 -4.61
C ASN A 157 -14.22 -16.61 -3.20
N GLU A 158 -12.89 -16.44 -3.08
CA GLU A 158 -12.24 -16.27 -1.77
C GLU A 158 -12.69 -15.01 -1.06
N LEU A 159 -12.74 -13.88 -1.74
CA LEU A 159 -13.22 -12.63 -1.15
C LEU A 159 -14.69 -12.69 -0.72
N ASP A 160 -15.55 -13.37 -1.49
CA ASP A 160 -16.95 -13.58 -1.11
C ASP A 160 -17.07 -14.46 0.13
N ILE A 161 -16.28 -15.54 0.19
CA ILE A 161 -16.26 -16.44 1.36
C ILE A 161 -15.76 -15.69 2.60
N LEU A 162 -14.72 -14.86 2.43
CA LEU A 162 -14.22 -14.04 3.53
C LEU A 162 -15.28 -13.03 3.98
N ASP A 163 -15.90 -12.28 3.06
CA ASP A 163 -16.93 -11.31 3.40
C ASP A 163 -18.14 -11.97 4.10
N ASP A 164 -18.59 -13.12 3.59
CA ASP A 164 -19.71 -13.86 4.17
C ASP A 164 -19.45 -14.33 5.62
N ASN A 165 -18.19 -14.61 5.96
CA ASN A 165 -17.79 -15.06 7.29
C ASN A 165 -17.49 -13.92 8.28
N LEU A 166 -17.40 -12.67 7.82
CA LEU A 166 -17.12 -11.54 8.70
C LEU A 166 -18.31 -11.18 9.59
N ASN A 167 -18.01 -10.72 10.80
CA ASN A 167 -19.01 -10.11 11.68
C ASN A 167 -19.16 -8.62 11.29
N SER A 168 -20.35 -8.23 10.89
CA SER A 168 -20.67 -6.85 10.50
C SER A 168 -20.63 -5.84 11.64
N GLU A 169 -20.64 -6.29 12.91
CA GLU A 169 -20.49 -5.43 14.07
C GLU A 169 -19.03 -4.94 14.25
N ASN A 170 -18.06 -5.68 13.70
CA ASN A 170 -16.67 -5.27 13.72
C ASN A 170 -16.39 -4.21 12.66
N PHE A 171 -15.37 -3.39 12.89
CA PHE A 171 -14.73 -2.59 11.85
C PHE A 171 -13.73 -3.46 11.11
N ASN A 172 -14.09 -3.92 9.91
CA ASN A 172 -13.33 -4.89 9.13
C ASN A 172 -12.44 -4.19 8.11
N ILE A 173 -11.14 -4.38 8.23
CA ILE A 173 -10.11 -3.84 7.34
C ILE A 173 -9.59 -4.95 6.45
N CYS A 174 -9.71 -4.80 5.13
CA CYS A 174 -9.07 -5.65 4.14
C CYS A 174 -7.70 -5.07 3.76
N LEU A 175 -6.62 -5.80 3.99
CA LEU A 175 -5.30 -5.50 3.48
C LEU A 175 -5.02 -6.42 2.27
N ILE A 176 -4.91 -5.83 1.10
CA ILE A 176 -4.75 -6.55 -0.18
C ILE A 176 -3.82 -5.76 -1.09
N HIS A 177 -2.97 -6.46 -1.85
CA HIS A 177 -2.01 -5.76 -2.70
C HIS A 177 -2.67 -5.03 -3.87
N LYS A 178 -3.52 -5.71 -4.64
CA LYS A 178 -4.17 -5.15 -5.83
C LYS A 178 -5.53 -4.52 -5.55
N PRO A 179 -5.77 -3.28 -5.95
CA PRO A 179 -7.08 -2.63 -5.78
C PRO A 179 -8.12 -3.11 -6.81
N ASP A 180 -7.73 -3.90 -7.81
CA ASP A 180 -8.59 -4.26 -8.95
C ASP A 180 -9.81 -5.09 -8.54
N TYR A 181 -9.73 -5.76 -7.41
CA TYR A 181 -10.82 -6.54 -6.84
C TYR A 181 -11.97 -5.70 -6.28
N TYR A 182 -11.68 -4.45 -5.90
CA TYR A 182 -12.69 -3.51 -5.42
C TYR A 182 -13.82 -3.27 -6.43
N PHE A 183 -13.53 -3.38 -7.72
CA PHE A 183 -14.50 -3.08 -8.78
C PHE A 183 -15.55 -4.13 -9.02
N LYS A 184 -15.27 -5.34 -8.61
CA LYS A 184 -16.00 -6.48 -9.14
C LYS A 184 -17.06 -7.00 -8.18
N LYS A 185 -17.07 -6.53 -6.89
CA LYS A 185 -17.89 -7.17 -5.88
C LYS A 185 -18.53 -6.22 -4.87
N ASN A 186 -19.75 -6.59 -4.56
CA ASN A 186 -20.59 -5.97 -3.55
C ASN A 186 -20.22 -6.53 -2.16
N LEU A 187 -18.98 -6.26 -1.71
CA LEU A 187 -18.50 -6.66 -0.40
C LEU A 187 -19.23 -5.81 0.66
N LYS A 188 -20.04 -6.45 1.50
CA LYS A 188 -20.97 -5.75 2.40
C LYS A 188 -20.46 -5.61 3.83
N LYS A 189 -19.47 -6.39 4.20
CA LYS A 189 -18.99 -6.47 5.59
C LYS A 189 -17.59 -5.90 5.79
N PHE A 190 -16.88 -5.55 4.71
CA PHE A 190 -15.69 -4.74 4.80
C PHE A 190 -16.06 -3.26 4.95
N ASP A 191 -15.38 -2.56 5.84
CA ASP A 191 -15.53 -1.12 6.05
C ASP A 191 -14.42 -0.33 5.36
N LEU A 192 -13.20 -0.88 5.34
CA LEU A 192 -12.01 -0.27 4.76
C LEU A 192 -11.19 -1.30 4.00
N MET A 193 -10.81 -0.98 2.76
CA MET A 193 -9.81 -1.71 1.99
C MET A 193 -8.57 -0.84 1.82
N ILE A 194 -7.39 -1.44 1.96
CA ILE A 194 -6.10 -0.76 1.83
C ILE A 194 -5.24 -1.53 0.82
N SER A 195 -4.73 -0.84 -0.21
CA SER A 195 -3.99 -1.48 -1.28
C SER A 195 -2.86 -0.61 -1.87
N GLY A 196 -1.98 -1.22 -2.66
CA GLY A 196 -0.88 -0.62 -3.39
C GLY A 196 -0.97 -0.86 -4.90
N HIS A 197 0.08 -1.49 -5.47
CA HIS A 197 0.19 -2.02 -6.83
C HIS A 197 0.20 -1.01 -7.97
N THR A 198 -0.56 0.06 -7.88
CA THR A 198 -0.85 0.95 -9.03
C THR A 198 0.26 1.96 -9.32
N HIS A 199 1.23 2.08 -8.42
CA HIS A 199 2.32 3.06 -8.49
C HIS A 199 1.83 4.50 -8.78
N GLY A 200 0.61 4.83 -8.33
CA GLY A 200 0.00 6.13 -8.57
C GLY A 200 -0.28 6.44 -10.04
N GLY A 201 -0.38 5.42 -10.90
CA GLY A 201 -0.60 5.58 -12.33
C GLY A 201 0.56 6.26 -13.06
N GLN A 202 1.77 6.17 -12.57
CA GLN A 202 3.06 6.66 -13.06
C GLN A 202 3.11 8.16 -13.31
N TRP A 203 2.35 8.68 -14.27
CA TRP A 203 2.24 10.10 -14.60
C TRP A 203 0.92 10.64 -14.11
N ARG A 204 0.97 11.70 -13.33
CA ARG A 204 -0.21 12.39 -12.81
C ARG A 204 -0.19 13.83 -13.28
N LEU A 205 -1.34 14.35 -13.63
CA LEU A 205 -1.49 15.78 -13.83
C LEU A 205 -2.49 16.30 -12.80
N PRO A 206 -2.02 17.02 -11.78
CA PRO A 206 -2.90 17.51 -10.73
C PRO A 206 -4.15 18.19 -11.32
N PHE A 207 -5.32 17.85 -10.77
CA PHE A 207 -6.64 18.35 -11.18
C PHE A 207 -7.16 17.90 -12.55
N ILE A 208 -6.36 17.18 -13.37
CA ILE A 208 -6.79 16.76 -14.71
C ILE A 208 -6.97 15.24 -14.75
N PHE A 209 -5.98 14.47 -14.33
CA PHE A 209 -6.09 13.00 -14.25
C PHE A 209 -5.26 12.42 -13.13
N ASN A 210 -5.82 11.36 -12.51
CA ASN A 210 -5.27 10.70 -11.34
C ASN A 210 -4.14 9.71 -11.68
N GLY A 211 -3.91 9.41 -12.94
CA GLY A 211 -2.85 8.53 -13.44
C GLY A 211 -3.02 8.30 -14.93
N ILE A 212 -1.92 8.02 -15.64
CA ILE A 212 -2.00 7.69 -17.08
C ILE A 212 -2.01 6.19 -17.30
N ILE A 213 -1.19 5.44 -16.56
CA ILE A 213 -1.07 3.99 -16.76
C ILE A 213 -0.79 3.28 -15.44
N SER A 214 -1.52 2.20 -15.18
CA SER A 214 -1.34 1.35 -14.01
C SER A 214 -1.32 -0.12 -14.41
N PRO A 215 -0.53 -0.97 -13.75
CA PRO A 215 -0.70 -2.42 -13.85
C PRO A 215 -2.16 -2.80 -13.58
N GLY A 216 -2.66 -3.85 -14.22
CA GLY A 216 -4.02 -4.36 -14.03
C GLY A 216 -5.13 -3.51 -14.64
N GLN A 217 -5.03 -2.16 -14.61
CA GLN A 217 -6.08 -1.25 -15.09
C GLN A 217 -5.78 -0.60 -16.46
N GLY A 218 -4.52 -0.68 -16.96
CA GLY A 218 -4.15 -0.10 -18.25
C GLY A 218 -4.11 1.43 -18.27
N LEU A 219 -4.64 2.04 -19.34
CA LEU A 219 -4.63 3.49 -19.54
C LEU A 219 -5.77 4.16 -18.77
N PHE A 220 -5.46 5.30 -18.13
CA PHE A 220 -6.39 6.12 -17.35
C PHE A 220 -7.07 5.33 -16.23
N PRO A 221 -6.28 4.73 -15.31
CA PRO A 221 -6.79 3.88 -14.25
C PRO A 221 -7.78 4.65 -13.35
N LYS A 222 -8.89 4.02 -13.00
CA LYS A 222 -9.89 4.59 -12.10
C LYS A 222 -9.32 4.74 -10.68
N TYR A 223 -8.54 3.75 -10.21
CA TYR A 223 -7.99 3.70 -8.85
C TYR A 223 -6.46 3.70 -8.86
N ALA A 224 -5.87 4.86 -9.07
CA ALA A 224 -4.43 5.00 -9.18
C ALA A 224 -3.74 5.47 -7.90
N GLY A 225 -4.48 6.03 -6.97
CA GLY A 225 -3.96 6.52 -5.69
C GLY A 225 -4.88 7.56 -5.07
N GLY A 226 -5.08 7.48 -3.76
CA GLY A 226 -5.99 8.31 -3.02
C GLY A 226 -7.05 7.52 -2.27
N ILE A 227 -8.10 8.20 -1.85
CA ILE A 227 -9.25 7.61 -1.17
C ILE A 227 -10.47 7.60 -2.10
N TYR A 228 -11.21 6.52 -2.09
CA TYR A 228 -12.44 6.31 -2.86
C TYR A 228 -13.52 5.77 -1.93
N ASN A 229 -14.72 6.30 -2.07
CA ASN A 229 -15.86 5.93 -1.24
C ASN A 229 -17.01 5.50 -2.16
N ASP A 230 -17.30 4.22 -2.12
CA ASP A 230 -18.49 3.63 -2.73
C ASP A 230 -19.26 2.91 -1.60
N ASP A 231 -19.50 1.61 -1.68
CA ASP A 231 -20.17 0.83 -0.61
C ASP A 231 -19.28 0.70 0.64
N TYR A 232 -17.97 0.75 0.46
CA TYR A 232 -16.96 0.83 1.52
C TYR A 232 -15.81 1.73 1.09
N THR A 233 -14.92 2.08 2.01
CA THR A 233 -13.79 2.96 1.72
C THR A 233 -12.62 2.17 1.16
N LEU A 234 -12.04 2.62 0.03
CA LEU A 234 -10.78 2.12 -0.52
C LEU A 234 -9.70 3.20 -0.42
N ILE A 235 -8.56 2.84 0.15
CA ILE A 235 -7.32 3.64 0.10
C ILE A 235 -6.33 2.93 -0.80
N VAL A 236 -5.86 3.63 -1.84
CA VAL A 236 -4.81 3.14 -2.73
C VAL A 236 -3.56 3.98 -2.52
N SER A 237 -2.46 3.33 -2.11
CA SER A 237 -1.16 3.98 -1.99
C SER A 237 -0.51 4.15 -3.36
N ARG A 238 0.25 5.25 -3.53
CA ARG A 238 1.11 5.41 -4.69
C ARG A 238 2.42 4.64 -4.56
N GLY A 239 2.67 4.04 -3.40
CA GLY A 239 3.82 3.19 -3.14
C GLY A 239 5.16 3.92 -3.11
N LEU A 240 6.20 3.15 -2.84
CA LEU A 240 7.57 3.64 -2.60
C LEU A 240 8.53 3.39 -3.78
N ALA A 241 8.13 2.67 -4.82
CA ALA A 241 8.99 2.39 -5.99
C ALA A 241 9.51 3.67 -6.64
N LYS A 242 10.80 3.73 -6.93
CA LYS A 242 11.44 4.87 -7.60
C LYS A 242 12.36 4.49 -8.76
N GLU A 243 12.92 3.29 -8.77
CA GLU A 243 14.08 2.96 -9.62
C GLU A 243 13.77 2.04 -10.79
N LYS A 244 12.58 1.42 -10.86
CA LYS A 244 12.34 0.33 -11.83
C LYS A 244 11.17 0.48 -12.78
N THR A 245 10.54 1.59 -12.78
CA THR A 245 9.56 1.83 -13.83
C THR A 245 10.28 2.33 -15.07
N VAL A 246 10.10 1.64 -16.19
CA VAL A 246 10.54 2.09 -17.53
C VAL A 246 10.06 3.52 -17.80
N VAL A 247 9.02 3.93 -17.09
CA VAL A 247 8.40 5.24 -17.16
C VAL A 247 8.65 5.95 -15.82
N PRO A 248 9.36 7.10 -15.78
CA PRO A 248 9.61 7.84 -14.54
C PRO A 248 8.31 8.35 -13.94
N ARG A 249 8.29 8.52 -12.61
CA ARG A 249 7.16 9.16 -11.93
C ARG A 249 7.13 10.66 -12.23
N ILE A 250 6.05 11.16 -12.83
CA ILE A 250 5.84 12.59 -13.12
C ILE A 250 4.69 13.12 -12.26
N PHE A 251 4.95 14.16 -11.44
CA PHE A 251 4.04 14.69 -10.41
C PHE A 251 3.47 13.62 -9.48
N ASN A 252 4.19 12.53 -9.32
CA ASN A 252 3.79 11.33 -8.63
C ASN A 252 4.88 10.91 -7.63
N ARG A 253 5.00 11.64 -6.53
CA ARG A 253 6.00 11.35 -5.49
C ARG A 253 5.68 10.05 -4.78
N PRO A 254 6.71 9.25 -4.42
CA PRO A 254 6.53 8.14 -3.49
C PRO A 254 5.86 8.59 -2.21
N GLU A 255 5.09 7.71 -1.58
CA GLU A 255 4.39 8.05 -0.35
C GLU A 255 4.33 6.91 0.65
N ILE A 256 4.14 7.30 1.90
CA ILE A 256 3.63 6.47 2.98
C ILE A 256 2.29 7.06 3.41
N ASN A 257 1.37 6.22 3.87
CA ASN A 257 0.03 6.65 4.24
C ASN A 257 -0.16 6.49 5.75
N LEU A 258 -0.57 7.58 6.42
CA LEU A 258 -1.00 7.55 7.81
C LEU A 258 -2.53 7.55 7.83
N ILE A 259 -3.13 6.46 8.30
CA ILE A 259 -4.57 6.28 8.36
C ILE A 259 -4.99 6.36 9.82
N LYS A 260 -5.74 7.41 10.15
CA LYS A 260 -6.29 7.61 11.48
C LYS A 260 -7.70 7.05 11.54
N LEU A 261 -7.91 6.06 12.40
CA LEU A 261 -9.22 5.51 12.72
C LEU A 261 -9.78 6.25 13.94
N THR A 262 -10.98 6.80 13.83
CA THR A 262 -11.63 7.55 14.91
C THR A 262 -13.09 7.14 15.09
N ASN A 263 -13.56 7.11 16.33
CA ASN A 263 -14.96 6.92 16.60
C ASN A 263 -15.73 8.22 16.32
N ILE A 264 -16.84 8.13 15.61
CA ILE A 264 -17.69 9.30 15.28
C ILE A 264 -18.19 10.00 16.55
N ASN A 265 -18.47 9.24 17.62
CA ASN A 265 -19.03 9.76 18.86
C ASN A 265 -18.02 10.48 19.75
N ASN A 266 -16.71 10.40 19.44
CA ASN A 266 -15.64 11.05 20.18
C ASN A 266 -15.17 12.39 19.56
N SER A 267 -15.90 12.93 18.58
CA SER A 267 -15.56 14.15 17.81
C SER A 267 -16.16 15.40 18.38
#